data_4b2855c93b9ae98a6b31993b0124b4c9
#
_entry.id   4b2855c93b9ae98a6b31993b0124b4c9
#
_cell.length_a   1.000
_cell.length_b   1.000
_cell.length_c   1.000
_cell.angle_alpha   90.00
_cell.angle_beta   90.00
_cell.angle_gamma   90.00
#
_symmetry.space_group_name_H-M   'P 1'
#
loop_
_entity.id
_entity.type
_entity.pdbx_description
1 polymer ?
#
loop_
_entity_poly.entity_id
_entity_poly.type
_entity_poly.pdbx_seq_one_letter_code
_entity_poly.pdbx_strand_id
1 'polypeptide(L)'
;MRFGNPEFFLLLFLLPLFAGFFIWAFQRKRAALRRFASLDLIGKLTPSSSITRQVVKCLFFCAYFLFMTIALTRPRFGAKMEMVERKGIDIMVALDISQSMLAEDIAPNRIDRAKHEIAKLIDILKGDRIGIIVFAGESYVQCPLTLDYGAAKMFLSAVSTGWVEIQGTALGDAIKQASEAFRSKARKHKVMILISDGEDHEGKAVETAKAAAEEGVVIYTVGVGSESGVPVPVSRGSGNVIYKKDASGSLVMTRLDPVILEKIAVEGKGKYFHAGTDLSLSEIMKEISGMEKKDFGTANLATFEERYQIFLLIALIMLMVEFFISERSVKKHEWKGRFE
;
A
#
# COMPACT_ATOMS: atom_id res chain seq x y z
N MET A 1 21.46 -5.85 -10.23
CA MET A 1 21.44 -5.07 -11.46
C MET A 1 20.29 -5.60 -12.31
N ARG A 2 19.28 -4.79 -12.64
CA ARG A 2 18.17 -5.17 -13.52
C ARG A 2 18.11 -4.20 -14.68
N PHE A 3 17.70 -4.66 -15.85
CA PHE A 3 17.51 -3.83 -17.03
C PHE A 3 16.01 -3.61 -17.25
N GLY A 4 15.61 -2.37 -17.53
CA GLY A 4 14.22 -2.02 -17.78
C GLY A 4 13.71 -2.61 -19.09
N ASN A 5 14.54 -2.54 -20.14
CA ASN A 5 14.19 -2.98 -21.48
C ASN A 5 15.32 -3.85 -22.07
N PRO A 6 15.40 -5.14 -21.73
CA PRO A 6 16.47 -6.01 -22.17
C PRO A 6 16.46 -6.27 -23.69
N GLU A 7 15.34 -6.03 -24.36
CA GLU A 7 15.17 -6.20 -25.80
C GLU A 7 16.16 -5.37 -26.63
N PHE A 8 16.57 -4.21 -26.12
CA PHE A 8 17.53 -3.33 -26.81
C PHE A 8 18.93 -3.91 -26.88
N PHE A 9 19.28 -4.97 -26.14
CA PHE A 9 20.54 -5.67 -26.35
C PHE A 9 20.67 -6.26 -27.77
N LEU A 10 19.56 -6.54 -28.45
CA LEU A 10 19.58 -6.99 -29.83
C LEU A 10 20.25 -5.96 -30.76
N LEU A 11 20.24 -4.65 -30.41
CA LEU A 11 20.93 -3.63 -31.19
C LEU A 11 22.45 -3.80 -31.17
N LEU A 12 23.01 -4.53 -30.18
CA LEU A 12 24.45 -4.83 -30.17
C LEU A 12 24.90 -5.66 -31.38
N PHE A 13 24.00 -6.44 -31.98
CA PHE A 13 24.29 -7.18 -33.21
C PHE A 13 24.56 -6.28 -34.41
N LEU A 14 24.18 -4.98 -34.35
CA LEU A 14 24.54 -4.00 -35.36
C LEU A 14 26.01 -3.55 -35.30
N LEU A 15 26.67 -3.69 -34.14
CA LEU A 15 28.10 -3.33 -33.99
C LEU A 15 29.02 -4.10 -34.95
N PRO A 16 28.97 -5.43 -35.04
CA PRO A 16 29.78 -6.16 -36.03
C PRO A 16 29.39 -5.82 -37.49
N LEU A 17 28.10 -5.48 -37.72
CA LEU A 17 27.65 -5.02 -39.04
C LEU A 17 28.30 -3.68 -39.40
N PHE A 18 28.31 -2.70 -38.50
CA PHE A 18 29.02 -1.42 -38.70
C PHE A 18 30.51 -1.61 -38.88
N ALA A 19 31.17 -2.45 -38.05
CA ALA A 19 32.59 -2.75 -38.20
C ALA A 19 32.88 -3.37 -39.58
N GLY A 20 32.09 -4.33 -40.01
CA GLY A 20 32.17 -4.94 -41.32
C GLY A 20 32.00 -3.95 -42.46
N PHE A 21 31.01 -3.06 -42.34
CA PHE A 21 30.75 -1.98 -43.31
C PHE A 21 31.95 -1.00 -43.41
N PHE A 22 32.53 -0.58 -42.29
CA PHE A 22 33.71 0.27 -42.29
C PHE A 22 34.92 -0.41 -42.93
N ILE A 23 35.17 -1.68 -42.60
CA ILE A 23 36.26 -2.45 -43.24
C ILE A 23 36.06 -2.54 -44.74
N TRP A 24 34.87 -2.86 -45.19
CA TRP A 24 34.51 -2.92 -46.60
C TRP A 24 34.66 -1.54 -47.30
N ALA A 25 34.18 -0.44 -46.66
CA ALA A 25 34.33 0.89 -47.19
C ALA A 25 35.79 1.33 -47.34
N PHE A 26 36.64 0.99 -46.34
CA PHE A 26 38.07 1.22 -46.42
C PHE A 26 38.75 0.42 -47.54
N GLN A 27 38.37 -0.86 -47.70
CA GLN A 27 38.92 -1.70 -48.80
C GLN A 27 38.49 -1.15 -50.15
N ARG A 28 37.24 -0.78 -50.34
CA ARG A 28 36.70 -0.16 -51.54
C ARG A 28 37.44 1.17 -51.86
N LYS A 29 37.60 2.01 -50.84
CA LYS A 29 38.32 3.29 -50.97
C LYS A 29 39.77 3.03 -51.41
N ARG A 30 40.48 2.11 -50.82
CA ARG A 30 41.87 1.70 -51.20
C ARG A 30 41.90 1.12 -52.59
N ALA A 31 40.99 0.26 -52.98
CA ALA A 31 40.90 -0.33 -54.30
C ALA A 31 40.64 0.76 -55.39
N ALA A 32 39.77 1.71 -55.12
CA ALA A 32 39.47 2.84 -56.01
C ALA A 32 40.74 3.69 -56.20
N LEU A 33 41.46 4.04 -55.13
CA LEU A 33 42.66 4.83 -55.18
C LEU A 33 43.79 4.12 -55.97
N ARG A 34 43.93 2.79 -55.85
CA ARG A 34 44.91 2.01 -56.64
C ARG A 34 44.64 2.01 -58.12
N ARG A 35 43.43 2.28 -58.58
CA ARG A 35 43.10 2.46 -60.02
C ARG A 35 43.55 3.77 -60.59
N PHE A 36 43.74 4.81 -59.75
CA PHE A 36 44.14 6.15 -60.20
C PHE A 36 45.64 6.38 -60.24
N ALA A 37 46.39 5.80 -59.30
CA ALA A 37 47.85 5.95 -59.26
C ALA A 37 48.54 4.89 -58.40
N SER A 38 49.85 4.73 -58.48
CA SER A 38 50.65 3.93 -57.56
C SER A 38 50.49 4.46 -56.12
N LEU A 39 50.54 3.58 -55.12
CA LEU A 39 50.33 3.91 -53.71
C LEU A 39 51.33 4.97 -53.20
N ASP A 40 52.56 4.96 -53.68
CA ASP A 40 53.58 5.95 -53.31
C ASP A 40 53.23 7.38 -53.85
N LEU A 41 52.67 7.48 -55.05
CA LEU A 41 52.23 8.76 -55.60
C LEU A 41 51.01 9.31 -54.91
N ILE A 42 50.07 8.43 -54.49
CA ILE A 42 48.85 8.79 -53.72
C ILE A 42 49.28 9.34 -52.37
N GLY A 43 50.26 8.76 -51.69
CA GLY A 43 50.78 9.24 -50.40
C GLY A 43 51.34 10.68 -50.50
N LYS A 44 51.95 11.01 -51.62
CA LYS A 44 52.48 12.36 -51.92
C LYS A 44 51.40 13.36 -52.33
N LEU A 45 50.35 12.89 -53.04
CA LEU A 45 49.24 13.72 -53.53
C LEU A 45 48.17 14.00 -52.50
N THR A 46 48.04 13.12 -51.49
CA THR A 46 47.07 13.29 -50.41
C THR A 46 47.72 13.30 -49.01
N PRO A 47 48.67 14.22 -48.74
CA PRO A 47 49.41 14.27 -47.47
C PRO A 47 48.55 14.61 -46.28
N SER A 48 47.35 15.13 -46.52
CA SER A 48 46.39 15.54 -45.49
C SER A 48 45.43 14.42 -45.05
N SER A 49 45.40 13.28 -45.73
CA SER A 49 44.51 12.16 -45.35
C SER A 49 45.23 11.19 -44.38
N SER A 50 44.75 11.14 -43.15
CA SER A 50 45.31 10.22 -42.14
C SER A 50 44.39 9.02 -41.93
N ILE A 51 44.83 7.83 -42.30
CA ILE A 51 44.10 6.57 -42.08
C ILE A 51 43.86 6.33 -40.58
N THR A 52 44.85 6.68 -39.74
CA THR A 52 44.74 6.56 -38.28
C THR A 52 43.56 7.36 -37.74
N ARG A 53 43.37 8.63 -38.21
CA ARG A 53 42.26 9.46 -37.77
C ARG A 53 40.89 8.90 -38.21
N GLN A 54 40.83 8.30 -39.39
CA GLN A 54 39.62 7.66 -39.89
C GLN A 54 39.28 6.44 -39.07
N VAL A 55 40.25 5.61 -38.68
CA VAL A 55 40.05 4.45 -37.78
C VAL A 55 39.59 4.92 -36.41
N VAL A 56 40.23 5.96 -35.85
CA VAL A 56 39.86 6.51 -34.54
C VAL A 56 38.38 7.04 -34.59
N LYS A 57 37.98 7.73 -35.66
CA LYS A 57 36.57 8.14 -35.84
C LYS A 57 35.61 6.99 -35.84
N CYS A 58 35.90 5.92 -36.58
CA CYS A 58 35.06 4.70 -36.58
C CYS A 58 34.96 4.06 -35.18
N LEU A 59 36.06 4.10 -34.42
CA LEU A 59 36.11 3.55 -33.09
C LEU A 59 35.25 4.37 -32.12
N PHE A 60 35.30 5.71 -32.19
CA PHE A 60 34.42 6.58 -31.41
C PHE A 60 32.95 6.43 -31.79
N PHE A 61 32.63 6.27 -33.08
CA PHE A 61 31.28 5.98 -33.53
C PHE A 61 30.74 4.62 -32.97
N CYS A 62 31.54 3.57 -33.02
CA CYS A 62 31.17 2.29 -32.43
C CYS A 62 30.98 2.40 -30.91
N ALA A 63 31.87 3.13 -30.22
CA ALA A 63 31.75 3.38 -28.79
C ALA A 63 30.48 4.18 -28.45
N TYR A 64 30.18 5.23 -29.21
CA TYR A 64 28.92 5.97 -29.09
C TYR A 64 27.71 5.02 -29.19
N PHE A 65 27.69 4.18 -30.23
CA PHE A 65 26.57 3.27 -30.45
C PHE A 65 26.44 2.22 -29.32
N LEU A 66 27.56 1.74 -28.78
CA LEU A 66 27.59 0.84 -27.63
C LEU A 66 26.97 1.50 -26.39
N PHE A 67 27.44 2.69 -26.02
CA PHE A 67 26.92 3.39 -24.84
C PHE A 67 25.47 3.85 -25.02
N MET A 68 25.07 4.22 -26.22
CA MET A 68 23.69 4.54 -26.56
C MET A 68 22.78 3.31 -26.38
N THR A 69 23.22 2.14 -26.85
CA THR A 69 22.46 0.88 -26.66
C THR A 69 22.33 0.54 -25.17
N ILE A 70 23.40 0.67 -24.39
CA ILE A 70 23.36 0.45 -22.94
C ILE A 70 22.38 1.46 -22.29
N ALA A 71 22.36 2.72 -22.69
CA ALA A 71 21.41 3.71 -22.17
C ALA A 71 19.96 3.30 -22.44
N LEU A 72 19.65 2.79 -23.65
CA LEU A 72 18.33 2.33 -24.05
C LEU A 72 17.85 1.12 -23.24
N THR A 73 18.74 0.24 -22.77
CA THR A 73 18.38 -0.89 -21.92
C THR A 73 17.92 -0.47 -20.52
N ARG A 74 18.01 0.85 -20.19
CA ARG A 74 17.63 1.45 -18.90
C ARG A 74 18.22 0.66 -17.71
N PRO A 75 19.53 0.68 -17.50
CA PRO A 75 20.14 -0.01 -16.38
C PRO A 75 19.65 0.60 -15.06
N ARG A 76 19.15 -0.28 -14.18
CA ARG A 76 18.61 0.06 -12.86
C ARG A 76 19.61 -0.33 -11.81
N PHE A 77 20.15 0.67 -11.09
CA PHE A 77 21.12 0.49 -10.03
C PHE A 77 20.55 0.99 -8.72
N GLY A 78 20.79 0.23 -7.66
CA GLY A 78 20.37 0.58 -6.31
C GLY A 78 18.89 0.31 -6.07
N ALA A 79 18.56 -0.05 -4.85
CA ALA A 79 17.22 -0.03 -4.32
C ALA A 79 17.13 1.24 -3.48
N LYS A 80 16.43 2.26 -3.95
CA LYS A 80 16.01 3.35 -3.10
C LYS A 80 14.81 2.82 -2.32
N MET A 81 15.02 2.57 -1.04
CA MET A 81 13.90 2.32 -0.14
C MET A 81 13.15 3.64 0.03
N GLU A 82 12.13 3.87 -0.77
CA GLU A 82 11.17 4.92 -0.49
C GLU A 82 10.30 4.44 0.66
N MET A 83 10.52 5.04 1.81
CA MET A 83 9.63 4.88 2.95
C MET A 83 8.31 5.57 2.58
N VAL A 84 7.35 4.82 2.09
CA VAL A 84 5.98 5.32 2.00
C VAL A 84 5.40 5.27 3.42
N GLU A 85 5.54 6.36 4.13
CA GLU A 85 4.89 6.54 5.43
C GLU A 85 3.36 6.53 5.22
N ARG A 86 2.75 5.39 5.42
CA ARG A 86 1.29 5.31 5.51
C ARG A 86 0.89 5.71 6.93
N LYS A 87 0.41 6.92 7.10
CA LYS A 87 -0.18 7.41 8.35
C LYS A 87 -1.61 6.88 8.48
N GLY A 88 -1.98 6.37 9.61
CA GLY A 88 -3.32 5.84 9.87
C GLY A 88 -3.46 5.30 11.29
N ILE A 89 -4.69 5.03 11.71
CA ILE A 89 -5.07 4.52 13.02
C ILE A 89 -5.48 3.04 12.89
N ASP A 90 -5.27 2.25 13.93
CA ASP A 90 -5.83 0.90 14.04
C ASP A 90 -7.17 0.97 14.75
N ILE A 91 -8.22 0.54 14.08
CA ILE A 91 -9.59 0.54 14.60
C ILE A 91 -10.06 -0.91 14.72
N MET A 92 -10.41 -1.33 15.93
CA MET A 92 -11.04 -2.62 16.17
C MET A 92 -12.49 -2.39 16.59
N VAL A 93 -13.43 -2.89 15.81
CA VAL A 93 -14.85 -2.84 16.12
C VAL A 93 -15.25 -4.14 16.77
N ALA A 94 -15.74 -4.08 18.01
CA ALA A 94 -16.33 -5.22 18.71
C ALA A 94 -17.84 -5.11 18.65
N LEU A 95 -18.47 -6.05 17.97
CA LEU A 95 -19.92 -6.09 17.75
C LEU A 95 -20.54 -7.21 18.57
N ASP A 96 -21.48 -6.83 19.43
CA ASP A 96 -22.31 -7.75 20.16
C ASP A 96 -23.25 -8.49 19.20
N ILE A 97 -23.24 -9.83 19.28
CA ILE A 97 -24.11 -10.72 18.51
C ILE A 97 -24.99 -11.60 19.40
N SER A 98 -25.16 -11.20 20.63
CA SER A 98 -26.10 -11.87 21.55
C SER A 98 -27.55 -11.79 21.04
N GLN A 99 -28.43 -12.64 21.60
CA GLN A 99 -29.82 -12.67 21.16
C GLN A 99 -30.59 -11.37 21.44
N SER A 100 -30.19 -10.60 22.46
CA SER A 100 -30.77 -9.29 22.75
C SER A 100 -30.62 -8.30 21.58
N MET A 101 -29.58 -8.45 20.76
CA MET A 101 -29.35 -7.65 19.56
C MET A 101 -30.35 -7.91 18.40
N LEU A 102 -31.21 -8.92 18.54
CA LEU A 102 -32.34 -9.14 17.63
C LEU A 102 -33.54 -8.24 17.95
N ALA A 103 -33.54 -7.52 19.08
CA ALA A 103 -34.63 -6.62 19.47
C ALA A 103 -34.89 -5.56 18.40
N GLU A 104 -36.19 -5.20 18.23
CA GLU A 104 -36.69 -4.35 17.15
C GLU A 104 -37.07 -2.93 17.62
N ASP A 105 -36.52 -2.52 18.75
CA ASP A 105 -36.68 -1.13 19.25
C ASP A 105 -35.95 -0.11 18.37
N ILE A 106 -34.99 -0.56 17.60
CA ILE A 106 -34.33 0.21 16.54
C ILE A 106 -34.51 -0.54 15.22
N ALA A 107 -35.08 0.12 14.20
CA ALA A 107 -35.36 -0.51 12.92
C ALA A 107 -34.08 -0.78 12.09
N PRO A 108 -33.98 -1.96 11.41
CA PRO A 108 -34.89 -3.08 11.42
C PRO A 108 -34.79 -3.95 12.69
N ASN A 109 -33.60 -4.05 13.28
CA ASN A 109 -33.23 -4.55 14.59
C ASN A 109 -31.87 -3.97 15.00
N ARG A 110 -31.44 -4.18 16.25
CA ARG A 110 -30.19 -3.60 16.79
C ARG A 110 -28.95 -4.06 16.01
N ILE A 111 -28.82 -5.35 15.68
CA ILE A 111 -27.63 -5.88 15.00
C ILE A 111 -27.54 -5.40 13.55
N ASP A 112 -28.63 -5.41 12.80
CA ASP A 112 -28.61 -4.97 11.41
C ASP A 112 -28.35 -3.46 11.32
N ARG A 113 -28.90 -2.68 12.27
CA ARG A 113 -28.56 -1.26 12.38
C ARG A 113 -27.10 -1.04 12.69
N ALA A 114 -26.52 -1.77 13.65
CA ALA A 114 -25.10 -1.69 13.97
C ALA A 114 -24.22 -2.07 12.77
N LYS A 115 -24.54 -3.16 12.07
CA LYS A 115 -23.84 -3.56 10.83
C LYS A 115 -23.87 -2.47 9.76
N HIS A 116 -25.03 -1.82 9.59
CA HIS A 116 -25.16 -0.74 8.62
C HIS A 116 -24.27 0.47 8.97
N GLU A 117 -24.24 0.87 10.23
CA GLU A 117 -23.39 1.97 10.68
C GLU A 117 -21.89 1.62 10.63
N ILE A 118 -21.50 0.36 10.93
CA ILE A 118 -20.13 -0.10 10.75
C ILE A 118 -19.74 -0.07 9.26
N ALA A 119 -20.64 -0.47 8.36
CA ALA A 119 -20.37 -0.41 6.92
C ALA A 119 -20.15 1.03 6.44
N LYS A 120 -20.94 2.00 6.93
CA LYS A 120 -20.70 3.43 6.67
C LYS A 120 -19.38 3.92 7.25
N LEU A 121 -19.02 3.45 8.46
CA LEU A 121 -17.73 3.75 9.05
C LEU A 121 -16.60 3.31 8.13
N ILE A 122 -16.66 2.07 7.62
CA ILE A 122 -15.66 1.53 6.69
C ILE A 122 -15.53 2.40 5.44
N ASP A 123 -16.63 2.97 4.92
CA ASP A 123 -16.63 3.81 3.70
C ASP A 123 -15.89 5.14 3.86
N ILE A 124 -15.83 5.66 5.07
CA ILE A 124 -15.17 6.95 5.33
C ILE A 124 -13.69 6.81 5.71
N LEU A 125 -13.21 5.58 5.96
CA LEU A 125 -11.81 5.32 6.31
C LEU A 125 -10.87 5.61 5.14
N LYS A 126 -9.72 6.23 5.43
CA LYS A 126 -8.70 6.56 4.43
C LYS A 126 -7.30 6.25 4.96
N GLY A 127 -6.86 5.01 4.76
CA GLY A 127 -5.53 4.56 5.18
C GLY A 127 -5.47 4.03 6.62
N ASP A 128 -6.60 4.00 7.33
CA ASP A 128 -6.73 3.38 8.65
C ASP A 128 -6.98 1.87 8.49
N ARG A 129 -6.43 1.03 9.39
CA ARG A 129 -6.75 -0.40 9.40
C ARG A 129 -7.99 -0.64 10.23
N ILE A 130 -8.87 -1.50 9.75
CA ILE A 130 -10.04 -1.95 10.47
C ILE A 130 -9.99 -3.45 10.73
N GLY A 131 -10.40 -3.86 11.90
CA GLY A 131 -10.68 -5.26 12.27
C GLY A 131 -12.04 -5.36 12.92
N ILE A 132 -12.60 -6.56 12.93
CA ILE A 132 -13.92 -6.83 13.49
C ILE A 132 -13.81 -8.01 14.44
N ILE A 133 -14.27 -7.80 15.67
CA ILE A 133 -14.50 -8.82 16.67
C ILE A 133 -16.01 -8.97 16.83
N VAL A 134 -16.48 -10.19 16.94
CA VAL A 134 -17.85 -10.50 17.32
C VAL A 134 -17.85 -11.18 18.69
N PHE A 135 -18.82 -10.87 19.53
CA PHE A 135 -18.89 -11.46 20.86
C PHE A 135 -20.33 -11.68 21.30
N ALA A 136 -20.50 -12.67 22.13
CA ALA A 136 -21.69 -12.95 22.94
C ALA A 136 -21.20 -13.55 24.29
N GLY A 137 -21.43 -14.81 24.61
CA GLY A 137 -20.82 -15.48 25.77
C GLY A 137 -19.31 -15.71 25.62
N GLU A 138 -18.79 -15.67 24.40
CA GLU A 138 -17.37 -15.73 24.04
C GLU A 138 -17.08 -14.70 22.93
N SER A 139 -15.79 -14.37 22.71
CA SER A 139 -15.36 -13.43 21.68
C SER A 139 -14.47 -14.06 20.63
N TYR A 140 -14.62 -13.63 19.36
CA TYR A 140 -13.87 -14.14 18.22
C TYR A 140 -13.45 -13.02 17.28
N VAL A 141 -12.22 -13.10 16.77
CA VAL A 141 -11.76 -12.18 15.71
C VAL A 141 -12.35 -12.63 14.37
N GLN A 142 -13.37 -11.94 13.92
CA GLN A 142 -14.06 -12.19 12.65
C GLN A 142 -13.26 -11.69 11.44
N CYS A 143 -12.64 -10.52 11.58
CA CYS A 143 -11.77 -9.93 10.59
C CYS A 143 -10.54 -9.36 11.29
N PRO A 144 -9.32 -9.84 10.99
CA PRO A 144 -8.11 -9.24 11.51
C PRO A 144 -7.91 -7.84 10.94
N LEU A 145 -7.06 -7.03 11.60
CA LEU A 145 -6.74 -5.68 11.13
C LEU A 145 -6.24 -5.67 9.68
N THR A 146 -7.00 -5.02 8.81
CA THR A 146 -6.74 -4.95 7.37
C THR A 146 -6.95 -3.54 6.80
N LEU A 147 -6.33 -3.27 5.66
CA LEU A 147 -6.62 -2.12 4.78
C LEU A 147 -7.58 -2.50 3.65
N ASP A 148 -7.93 -3.78 3.52
CA ASP A 148 -8.91 -4.25 2.55
C ASP A 148 -10.32 -4.05 3.09
N TYR A 149 -10.88 -2.88 2.78
CA TYR A 149 -12.24 -2.50 3.21
C TYR A 149 -13.31 -3.37 2.56
N GLY A 150 -13.06 -3.91 1.36
CA GLY A 150 -13.96 -4.85 0.70
C GLY A 150 -14.07 -6.16 1.47
N ALA A 151 -12.94 -6.73 1.88
CA ALA A 151 -12.89 -7.93 2.71
C ALA A 151 -13.55 -7.68 4.07
N ALA A 152 -13.27 -6.54 4.74
CA ALA A 152 -13.90 -6.20 6.02
C ALA A 152 -15.43 -6.14 5.92
N LYS A 153 -15.99 -5.52 4.87
CA LYS A 153 -17.44 -5.50 4.62
C LYS A 153 -18.02 -6.89 4.36
N MET A 154 -17.30 -7.72 3.61
CA MET A 154 -17.72 -9.10 3.36
C MET A 154 -17.82 -9.89 4.67
N PHE A 155 -16.81 -9.81 5.54
CA PHE A 155 -16.84 -10.45 6.85
C PHE A 155 -17.97 -9.90 7.71
N LEU A 156 -18.19 -8.57 7.73
CA LEU A 156 -19.28 -7.95 8.46
C LEU A 156 -20.65 -8.43 7.99
N SER A 157 -20.86 -8.55 6.68
CA SER A 157 -22.15 -9.00 6.12
C SER A 157 -22.51 -10.41 6.53
N ALA A 158 -21.52 -11.28 6.68
CA ALA A 158 -21.69 -12.67 7.06
C ALA A 158 -22.05 -12.84 8.55
N VAL A 159 -21.79 -11.86 9.41
CA VAL A 159 -22.09 -11.92 10.86
C VAL A 159 -23.57 -12.19 11.13
N SER A 160 -23.85 -13.15 12.01
CA SER A 160 -25.20 -13.51 12.47
C SER A 160 -25.21 -13.85 13.96
N THR A 161 -26.30 -13.59 14.64
CA THR A 161 -26.50 -13.92 16.07
C THR A 161 -26.47 -15.42 16.37
N GLY A 162 -26.63 -16.29 15.37
CA GLY A 162 -26.60 -17.73 15.52
C GLY A 162 -25.19 -18.36 15.53
N TRP A 163 -24.13 -17.58 15.45
CA TRP A 163 -22.76 -18.11 15.30
C TRP A 163 -22.12 -18.53 16.61
N VAL A 164 -22.57 -17.98 17.75
CA VAL A 164 -22.02 -18.30 19.07
C VAL A 164 -23.00 -19.21 19.80
N GLU A 165 -22.54 -20.43 20.17
CA GLU A 165 -23.34 -21.40 20.88
C GLU A 165 -23.59 -20.96 22.32
N ILE A 166 -22.58 -20.35 22.96
CA ILE A 166 -22.67 -19.85 24.34
C ILE A 166 -23.30 -18.46 24.29
N GLN A 167 -24.54 -18.39 24.77
CA GLN A 167 -25.27 -17.14 24.90
C GLN A 167 -24.87 -16.41 26.18
N GLY A 168 -24.88 -15.09 26.11
CA GLY A 168 -24.47 -14.20 27.20
C GLY A 168 -23.80 -12.98 26.58
N THR A 169 -23.18 -12.13 27.40
CA THR A 169 -22.45 -10.96 26.95
C THR A 169 -21.17 -10.82 27.76
N ALA A 170 -20.05 -11.22 27.17
CA ALA A 170 -18.72 -11.20 27.76
C ALA A 170 -17.96 -9.96 27.30
N LEU A 171 -18.34 -8.76 27.76
CA LEU A 171 -17.72 -7.49 27.39
C LEU A 171 -16.21 -7.47 27.72
N GLY A 172 -15.83 -8.02 28.86
CA GLY A 172 -14.42 -8.09 29.28
C GLY A 172 -13.58 -8.93 28.36
N ASP A 173 -14.09 -10.06 27.86
CA ASP A 173 -13.39 -10.92 26.92
C ASP A 173 -13.21 -10.25 25.57
N ALA A 174 -14.23 -9.57 25.09
CA ALA A 174 -14.15 -8.79 23.84
C ALA A 174 -13.08 -7.69 23.91
N ILE A 175 -12.96 -6.96 25.04
CA ILE A 175 -11.92 -5.95 25.23
C ILE A 175 -10.54 -6.58 25.28
N LYS A 176 -10.38 -7.71 25.96
CA LYS A 176 -9.12 -8.46 26.02
C LYS A 176 -8.70 -8.92 24.64
N GLN A 177 -9.62 -9.52 23.89
CA GLN A 177 -9.38 -10.00 22.52
C GLN A 177 -8.94 -8.84 21.58
N ALA A 178 -9.56 -7.66 21.75
CA ALA A 178 -9.16 -6.47 20.99
C ALA A 178 -7.73 -6.02 21.33
N SER A 179 -7.37 -5.99 22.62
CA SER A 179 -6.01 -5.64 23.06
C SER A 179 -4.98 -6.61 22.51
N GLU A 180 -5.31 -7.91 22.50
CA GLU A 180 -4.45 -8.94 21.91
C GLU A 180 -4.30 -8.79 20.38
N ALA A 181 -5.36 -8.43 19.68
CA ALA A 181 -5.35 -8.22 18.23
C ALA A 181 -4.50 -7.02 17.81
N PHE A 182 -4.31 -6.03 18.68
CA PHE A 182 -3.43 -4.88 18.45
C PHE A 182 -1.92 -5.16 18.59
N ARG A 183 -1.49 -6.40 18.64
CA ARG A 183 -0.12 -6.89 18.97
C ARG A 183 1.06 -6.34 18.18
N SER A 184 1.14 -5.10 17.80
CA SER A 184 2.34 -4.54 17.19
C SER A 184 3.08 -3.60 18.16
N LYS A 185 4.34 -3.87 18.37
CA LYS A 185 5.24 -3.29 19.39
C LYS A 185 5.47 -1.77 19.33
N ALA A 186 4.91 -1.04 18.38
CA ALA A 186 5.25 0.36 18.18
C ALA A 186 4.04 1.26 17.88
N ARG A 187 2.87 1.06 18.50
CA ARG A 187 1.67 1.82 18.14
C ARG A 187 1.21 2.77 19.23
N LYS A 188 1.07 4.06 18.86
CA LYS A 188 0.52 5.09 19.75
C LYS A 188 -1.02 5.17 19.67
N HIS A 189 -1.63 4.87 18.53
CA HIS A 189 -3.05 5.09 18.28
C HIS A 189 -3.78 3.79 17.96
N LYS A 190 -4.37 3.22 18.99
CA LYS A 190 -5.21 2.03 18.94
C LYS A 190 -6.59 2.44 19.41
N VAL A 191 -7.60 2.21 18.62
CA VAL A 191 -8.98 2.58 18.94
C VAL A 191 -9.85 1.33 18.90
N MET A 192 -10.60 1.09 19.96
CA MET A 192 -11.66 0.10 20.00
C MET A 192 -13.01 0.81 20.00
N ILE A 193 -13.96 0.31 19.20
CA ILE A 193 -15.35 0.72 19.19
C ILE A 193 -16.18 -0.49 19.64
N LEU A 194 -16.71 -0.41 20.85
CA LEU A 194 -17.52 -1.47 21.43
C LEU A 194 -19.00 -1.14 21.23
N ILE A 195 -19.71 -2.01 20.54
CA ILE A 195 -21.14 -1.84 20.21
C ILE A 195 -21.95 -2.94 20.88
N SER A 196 -22.77 -2.57 21.87
CA SER A 196 -23.56 -3.50 22.68
C SER A 196 -24.77 -2.80 23.29
N ASP A 197 -25.71 -3.56 23.85
CA ASP A 197 -26.74 -3.05 24.74
C ASP A 197 -26.30 -2.93 26.21
N GLY A 198 -25.05 -3.32 26.52
CA GLY A 198 -24.45 -3.13 27.84
C GLY A 198 -24.87 -4.17 28.87
N GLU A 199 -25.60 -5.23 28.51
CA GLU A 199 -25.89 -6.32 29.44
C GLU A 199 -24.58 -7.10 29.71
N ASP A 200 -23.93 -6.89 30.85
CA ASP A 200 -22.68 -7.57 31.24
C ASP A 200 -22.96 -8.70 32.22
N HIS A 201 -22.67 -9.93 31.83
CA HIS A 201 -22.92 -11.13 32.67
C HIS A 201 -21.69 -11.53 33.49
N GLU A 202 -20.51 -11.01 33.21
CA GLU A 202 -19.26 -11.40 33.88
C GLU A 202 -18.75 -10.37 34.91
N GLY A 203 -19.14 -9.08 34.77
CA GLY A 203 -18.78 -8.05 35.75
C GLY A 203 -17.32 -7.63 35.74
N LYS A 204 -16.51 -8.05 34.75
CA LYS A 204 -15.05 -7.76 34.65
C LYS A 204 -14.71 -6.70 33.59
N ALA A 205 -15.69 -6.22 32.86
CA ALA A 205 -15.47 -5.36 31.69
C ALA A 205 -14.74 -4.07 32.03
N VAL A 206 -15.06 -3.45 33.16
CA VAL A 206 -14.45 -2.16 33.59
C VAL A 206 -12.96 -2.33 33.92
N GLU A 207 -12.60 -3.43 34.65
CA GLU A 207 -11.19 -3.71 34.99
C GLU A 207 -10.37 -3.98 33.71
N THR A 208 -10.93 -4.76 32.79
CA THR A 208 -10.30 -5.07 31.51
C THR A 208 -10.14 -3.83 30.63
N ALA A 209 -11.11 -2.90 30.66
CA ALA A 209 -11.02 -1.61 29.95
C ALA A 209 -9.88 -0.76 30.48
N LYS A 210 -9.72 -0.70 31.83
CA LYS A 210 -8.60 0.00 32.45
C LYS A 210 -7.24 -0.58 32.04
N ALA A 211 -7.11 -1.91 32.09
CA ALA A 211 -5.88 -2.58 31.64
C ALA A 211 -5.57 -2.28 30.15
N ALA A 212 -6.59 -2.32 29.27
CA ALA A 212 -6.44 -1.99 27.87
C ALA A 212 -6.00 -0.53 27.66
N ALA A 213 -6.52 0.40 28.46
CA ALA A 213 -6.14 1.82 28.41
C ALA A 213 -4.70 2.07 28.90
N GLU A 214 -4.17 1.24 29.78
CA GLU A 214 -2.76 1.25 30.20
C GLU A 214 -1.84 0.78 29.06
N GLU A 215 -2.34 -0.14 28.18
CA GLU A 215 -1.66 -0.57 26.96
C GLU A 215 -1.80 0.43 25.79
N GLY A 216 -2.47 1.56 26.02
CA GLY A 216 -2.64 2.65 25.04
C GLY A 216 -3.82 2.42 24.06
N VAL A 217 -4.78 1.58 24.43
CA VAL A 217 -6.04 1.42 23.67
C VAL A 217 -7.04 2.44 24.17
N VAL A 218 -7.65 3.21 23.23
CA VAL A 218 -8.77 4.11 23.54
C VAL A 218 -10.07 3.40 23.20
N ILE A 219 -10.99 3.31 24.16
CA ILE A 219 -12.23 2.55 24.00
C ILE A 219 -13.42 3.51 23.91
N TYR A 220 -14.06 3.55 22.76
CA TYR A 220 -15.35 4.20 22.55
C TYR A 220 -16.44 3.14 22.68
N THR A 221 -17.50 3.47 23.43
CA THR A 221 -18.65 2.57 23.58
C THR A 221 -19.88 3.16 22.91
N VAL A 222 -20.66 2.30 22.28
CA VAL A 222 -21.90 2.65 21.59
C VAL A 222 -23.00 1.78 22.14
N GLY A 223 -23.89 2.40 22.89
CA GLY A 223 -25.07 1.73 23.44
C GLY A 223 -26.19 1.66 22.41
N VAL A 224 -26.68 0.45 22.15
CA VAL A 224 -27.73 0.18 21.16
C VAL A 224 -28.96 -0.37 21.84
N GLY A 225 -30.09 0.32 21.71
CA GLY A 225 -31.37 -0.12 22.27
C GLY A 225 -32.05 0.95 23.09
N SER A 226 -33.24 0.59 23.62
CA SER A 226 -34.04 1.44 24.49
C SER A 226 -33.88 1.05 25.97
N GLU A 227 -33.82 2.04 26.85
CA GLU A 227 -33.82 1.85 28.30
C GLU A 227 -35.15 1.31 28.83
N SER A 228 -36.23 1.48 28.08
CA SER A 228 -37.61 1.10 28.49
C SER A 228 -37.84 -0.43 28.47
N GLY A 229 -36.94 -1.18 27.85
CA GLY A 229 -37.07 -2.64 27.74
C GLY A 229 -38.02 -3.08 26.64
N VAL A 230 -37.60 -4.09 25.88
CA VAL A 230 -38.39 -4.67 24.78
C VAL A 230 -38.25 -6.21 24.79
N PRO A 231 -39.27 -6.98 24.31
CA PRO A 231 -39.16 -8.41 24.27
C PRO A 231 -38.19 -8.87 23.15
N VAL A 232 -37.42 -9.95 23.44
CA VAL A 232 -36.46 -10.52 22.48
C VAL A 232 -37.17 -11.45 21.49
N PRO A 233 -37.16 -11.18 20.17
CA PRO A 233 -37.70 -12.06 19.16
C PRO A 233 -36.78 -13.27 18.94
N VAL A 234 -37.36 -14.49 18.79
CA VAL A 234 -36.61 -15.74 18.53
C VAL A 234 -36.81 -16.21 17.09
N SER A 235 -38.00 -16.05 16.55
CA SER A 235 -38.33 -16.49 15.20
C SER A 235 -39.48 -15.67 14.62
N ARG A 236 -39.42 -15.47 13.30
CA ARG A 236 -40.54 -14.94 12.51
C ARG A 236 -41.19 -16.09 11.74
N GLY A 237 -42.31 -16.61 12.28
CA GLY A 237 -43.19 -17.48 11.50
C GLY A 237 -44.08 -16.65 10.54
N SER A 238 -44.88 -17.34 9.70
CA SER A 238 -45.77 -16.74 8.73
C SER A 238 -46.76 -15.73 9.36
N GLY A 239 -46.30 -14.52 9.67
CA GLY A 239 -47.15 -13.42 10.19
C GLY A 239 -47.06 -13.17 11.70
N ASN A 240 -46.50 -14.06 12.52
CA ASN A 240 -46.38 -13.85 13.96
C ASN A 240 -44.92 -13.90 14.42
N VAL A 241 -44.52 -12.91 15.23
CA VAL A 241 -43.22 -12.88 15.90
C VAL A 241 -43.31 -13.71 17.17
N ILE A 242 -42.45 -14.68 17.29
CA ILE A 242 -42.34 -15.50 18.51
C ILE A 242 -41.25 -14.88 19.37
N TYR A 243 -41.61 -14.51 20.61
CA TYR A 243 -40.70 -13.94 21.57
C TYR A 243 -40.14 -14.99 22.52
N LYS A 244 -38.91 -14.76 22.99
CA LYS A 244 -38.23 -15.60 23.97
C LYS A 244 -39.02 -15.61 25.32
N LYS A 245 -39.21 -16.80 25.88
CA LYS A 245 -39.81 -16.94 27.18
C LYS A 245 -38.82 -17.61 28.15
N ASP A 246 -38.87 -17.20 29.39
CA ASP A 246 -38.10 -17.80 30.44
C ASP A 246 -38.71 -19.18 30.90
N ALA A 247 -38.10 -19.82 31.90
CA ALA A 247 -38.57 -21.07 32.44
C ALA A 247 -39.95 -20.97 33.12
N SER A 248 -40.39 -19.78 33.47
CA SER A 248 -41.71 -19.47 34.05
C SER A 248 -42.80 -19.17 33.01
N GLY A 249 -42.41 -19.09 31.72
CA GLY A 249 -43.30 -18.72 30.61
C GLY A 249 -43.46 -17.21 30.38
N SER A 250 -42.77 -16.39 31.17
CA SER A 250 -42.78 -14.93 31.04
C SER A 250 -41.87 -14.48 29.89
N LEU A 251 -42.21 -13.37 29.25
CA LEU A 251 -41.40 -12.80 28.16
C LEU A 251 -40.04 -12.34 28.69
N VAL A 252 -38.98 -12.75 28.02
CA VAL A 252 -37.62 -12.22 28.28
C VAL A 252 -37.50 -10.85 27.69
N MET A 253 -37.28 -9.85 28.56
CA MET A 253 -37.09 -8.44 28.17
C MET A 253 -35.60 -8.10 28.15
N THR A 254 -35.16 -7.37 27.13
CA THR A 254 -33.83 -6.76 27.06
C THR A 254 -33.95 -5.25 27.16
N ARG A 255 -32.97 -4.60 27.78
CA ARG A 255 -32.89 -3.14 27.88
C ARG A 255 -31.45 -2.68 27.72
N LEU A 256 -31.26 -1.48 27.25
CA LEU A 256 -29.95 -0.86 27.25
C LEU A 256 -29.54 -0.53 28.70
N ASP A 257 -28.31 -0.90 29.05
CA ASP A 257 -27.64 -0.45 30.29
C ASP A 257 -26.52 0.56 29.90
N PRO A 258 -26.79 1.86 29.90
CA PRO A 258 -25.80 2.88 29.58
C PRO A 258 -24.72 2.99 30.65
N VAL A 259 -25.01 2.65 31.91
CA VAL A 259 -24.11 2.90 33.05
C VAL A 259 -22.84 2.08 32.93
N ILE A 260 -22.93 0.81 32.54
CA ILE A 260 -21.74 -0.02 32.35
C ILE A 260 -20.91 0.42 31.16
N LEU A 261 -21.56 0.80 30.05
CA LEU A 261 -20.89 1.28 28.84
C LEU A 261 -20.19 2.63 29.08
N GLU A 262 -20.80 3.54 29.83
CA GLU A 262 -20.17 4.82 30.24
C GLU A 262 -18.92 4.55 31.07
N LYS A 263 -18.99 3.66 32.08
CA LYS A 263 -17.83 3.30 32.92
C LYS A 263 -16.70 2.71 32.07
N ILE A 264 -17.00 1.80 31.14
CA ILE A 264 -16.02 1.22 30.24
C ILE A 264 -15.36 2.32 29.38
N ALA A 265 -16.15 3.26 28.84
CA ALA A 265 -15.65 4.35 28.04
C ALA A 265 -14.71 5.28 28.83
N VAL A 266 -15.10 5.65 30.06
CA VAL A 266 -14.31 6.52 30.93
C VAL A 266 -12.99 5.86 31.30
N GLU A 267 -13.00 4.61 31.79
CA GLU A 267 -11.78 3.88 32.12
C GLU A 267 -10.93 3.59 30.86
N GLY A 268 -11.58 3.40 29.72
CA GLY A 268 -10.94 3.26 28.39
C GLY A 268 -10.46 4.56 27.76
N LYS A 269 -10.49 5.70 28.49
CA LYS A 269 -10.09 7.04 28.01
C LYS A 269 -10.78 7.51 26.73
N GLY A 270 -11.95 6.96 26.43
CA GLY A 270 -12.81 7.34 25.33
C GLY A 270 -14.10 7.99 25.78
N LYS A 271 -15.16 7.82 24.98
CA LYS A 271 -16.51 8.37 25.27
C LYS A 271 -17.58 7.35 24.94
N TYR A 272 -18.71 7.49 25.66
CA TYR A 272 -19.95 6.79 25.37
C TYR A 272 -20.80 7.56 24.37
N PHE A 273 -21.43 6.82 23.45
CA PHE A 273 -22.39 7.32 22.48
C PHE A 273 -23.65 6.46 22.54
N HIS A 274 -24.81 7.12 22.51
CA HIS A 274 -26.09 6.41 22.45
C HIS A 274 -26.57 6.28 21.01
N ALA A 275 -26.86 5.05 20.59
CA ALA A 275 -27.45 4.74 19.29
C ALA A 275 -28.96 4.96 19.32
N GLY A 276 -29.41 6.21 19.20
CA GLY A 276 -30.80 6.53 18.90
C GLY A 276 -31.14 6.35 17.42
N THR A 277 -32.22 6.99 16.97
CA THR A 277 -32.65 7.00 15.55
C THR A 277 -31.57 7.56 14.59
N ASP A 278 -30.69 8.42 15.08
CA ASP A 278 -29.69 9.15 14.30
C ASP A 278 -28.23 8.72 14.65
N LEU A 279 -28.02 7.44 14.99
CA LEU A 279 -26.67 6.94 15.23
C LEU A 279 -25.79 7.21 14.02
N SER A 280 -24.76 8.02 14.21
CA SER A 280 -23.72 8.21 13.22
C SER A 280 -22.36 7.95 13.83
N LEU A 281 -21.77 6.78 13.52
CA LEU A 281 -20.37 6.50 13.87
C LEU A 281 -19.41 7.53 13.25
N SER A 282 -19.91 8.39 12.36
CA SER A 282 -19.17 9.53 11.81
C SER A 282 -18.76 10.56 12.87
N GLU A 283 -19.50 10.68 13.99
CA GLU A 283 -19.12 11.55 15.11
C GLU A 283 -17.90 11.00 15.85
N ILE A 284 -17.88 9.70 16.08
CA ILE A 284 -16.73 9.00 16.64
C ILE A 284 -15.51 9.20 15.72
N MET A 285 -15.70 9.11 14.40
CA MET A 285 -14.62 9.33 13.45
C MET A 285 -14.09 10.76 13.42
N LYS A 286 -14.94 11.76 13.63
CA LYS A 286 -14.47 13.15 13.78
C LYS A 286 -13.53 13.31 14.97
N GLU A 287 -13.84 12.65 16.07
CA GLU A 287 -13.00 12.66 17.25
C GLU A 287 -11.70 11.87 17.06
N ILE A 288 -11.81 10.67 16.49
CA ILE A 288 -10.65 9.82 16.16
C ILE A 288 -9.72 10.50 15.15
N SER A 289 -10.26 11.20 14.16
CA SER A 289 -9.46 11.90 13.14
C SER A 289 -8.63 13.05 13.70
N GLY A 290 -9.00 13.56 14.88
CA GLY A 290 -8.18 14.50 15.65
C GLY A 290 -6.96 13.85 16.32
N MET A 291 -6.91 12.52 16.43
CA MET A 291 -5.76 11.81 16.93
C MET A 291 -4.62 11.85 15.91
N GLU A 292 -3.40 11.90 16.40
CA GLU A 292 -2.20 11.87 15.56
C GLU A 292 -2.14 10.55 14.77
N LYS A 293 -2.25 10.62 13.44
CA LYS A 293 -2.15 9.45 12.58
C LYS A 293 -0.73 8.91 12.56
N LYS A 294 -0.59 7.62 12.80
CA LYS A 294 0.71 6.96 12.88
C LYS A 294 1.14 6.36 11.56
N ASP A 295 2.45 6.30 11.41
CA ASP A 295 3.10 5.61 10.32
C ASP A 295 2.88 4.08 10.41
N PHE A 296 2.06 3.55 9.54
CA PHE A 296 1.85 2.10 9.42
C PHE A 296 2.91 1.50 8.51
N GLY A 297 4.04 1.23 9.04
CA GLY A 297 5.05 0.42 8.37
C GLY A 297 5.51 0.94 7.02
N THR A 298 6.79 1.02 6.87
CA THR A 298 7.45 1.19 5.59
C THR A 298 7.13 -0.02 4.71
N ALA A 299 6.19 0.11 3.79
CA ALA A 299 6.18 -0.78 2.65
C ALA A 299 7.48 -0.46 1.89
N ASN A 300 8.49 -1.31 2.05
CA ASN A 300 9.72 -1.26 1.28
C ASN A 300 9.39 -1.56 -0.19
N LEU A 301 8.79 -0.59 -0.87
CA LEU A 301 8.75 -0.60 -2.32
C LEU A 301 10.17 -0.28 -2.76
N ALA A 302 10.93 -1.31 -3.06
CA ALA A 302 12.23 -1.18 -3.70
C ALA A 302 12.03 -0.56 -5.09
N THR A 303 11.98 0.76 -5.15
CA THR A 303 11.95 1.51 -6.40
C THR A 303 13.39 1.54 -6.91
N PHE A 304 13.64 0.86 -8.03
CA PHE A 304 14.95 0.86 -8.65
C PHE A 304 15.16 2.17 -9.40
N GLU A 305 16.21 2.93 -9.08
CA GLU A 305 16.57 4.14 -9.83
C GLU A 305 17.10 3.78 -11.22
N GLU A 306 16.50 4.39 -12.25
CA GLU A 306 16.97 4.31 -13.63
C GLU A 306 18.13 5.29 -13.82
N ARG A 307 19.33 4.80 -14.08
CA ARG A 307 20.53 5.64 -14.29
C ARG A 307 21.02 5.62 -15.74
N TYR A 308 20.12 5.60 -16.70
CA TYR A 308 20.44 5.66 -18.12
C TYR A 308 21.15 6.98 -18.52
N GLN A 309 20.93 8.05 -17.74
CA GLN A 309 21.48 9.38 -17.98
C GLN A 309 23.00 9.41 -18.06
N ILE A 310 23.70 8.62 -17.23
CA ILE A 310 25.17 8.54 -17.21
C ILE A 310 25.68 7.96 -18.52
N PHE A 311 25.08 6.88 -19.00
CA PHE A 311 25.47 6.23 -20.25
C PHE A 311 25.13 7.08 -21.46
N LEU A 312 24.00 7.81 -21.41
CA LEU A 312 23.62 8.77 -22.45
C LEU A 312 24.62 9.94 -22.53
N LEU A 313 25.06 10.45 -21.38
CA LEU A 313 26.08 11.51 -21.34
C LEU A 313 27.39 11.05 -21.96
N ILE A 314 27.86 9.83 -21.62
CA ILE A 314 29.07 9.27 -22.21
C ILE A 314 28.92 9.11 -23.71
N ALA A 315 27.78 8.59 -24.18
CA ALA A 315 27.48 8.48 -25.60
C ALA A 315 27.55 9.83 -26.30
N LEU A 316 26.94 10.87 -25.71
CA LEU A 316 26.97 12.23 -26.27
C LEU A 316 28.40 12.78 -26.35
N ILE A 317 29.20 12.57 -25.31
CA ILE A 317 30.61 13.01 -25.33
C ILE A 317 31.37 12.30 -26.47
N MET A 318 31.18 10.98 -26.64
CA MET A 318 31.83 10.19 -27.67
C MET A 318 31.44 10.71 -29.09
N LEU A 319 30.16 11.04 -29.28
CA LEU A 319 29.66 11.65 -30.53
C LEU A 319 30.26 13.02 -30.78
N MET A 320 30.36 13.87 -29.77
CA MET A 320 31.01 15.18 -29.87
C MET A 320 32.48 15.03 -30.23
N VAL A 321 33.23 14.15 -29.58
CA VAL A 321 34.63 13.90 -29.90
C VAL A 321 34.77 13.42 -31.34
N GLU A 322 33.92 12.50 -31.79
CA GLU A 322 33.91 12.01 -33.17
C GLU A 322 33.70 13.17 -34.17
N PHE A 323 32.73 14.08 -33.89
CA PHE A 323 32.44 15.21 -34.73
C PHE A 323 33.62 16.20 -34.88
N PHE A 324 34.33 16.47 -33.78
CA PHE A 324 35.47 17.40 -33.78
C PHE A 324 36.76 16.80 -34.35
N ILE A 325 36.88 15.47 -34.46
CA ILE A 325 38.03 14.82 -35.08
C ILE A 325 37.99 15.08 -36.59
N SER A 326 38.84 15.98 -37.07
CA SER A 326 39.01 16.19 -38.51
C SER A 326 39.75 15.01 -39.15
N GLU A 327 39.24 14.51 -40.28
CA GLU A 327 39.89 13.46 -41.06
C GLU A 327 41.22 13.95 -41.71
N ARG A 328 41.40 15.29 -41.82
CA ARG A 328 42.56 15.90 -42.42
C ARG A 328 43.64 16.16 -41.39
N SER A 329 44.83 15.71 -41.68
CA SER A 329 46.03 16.04 -40.91
C SER A 329 46.58 17.34 -41.45
N VAL A 330 46.53 18.40 -40.65
CA VAL A 330 47.25 19.65 -41.00
C VAL A 330 48.74 19.38 -40.73
N LYS A 331 49.47 18.78 -41.70
CA LYS A 331 50.90 18.87 -41.68
C LYS A 331 51.22 20.30 -42.07
N LYS A 332 51.82 21.11 -41.21
CA LYS A 332 52.49 22.32 -41.57
C LYS A 332 53.52 21.95 -42.62
N HIS A 333 53.26 22.30 -43.87
CA HIS A 333 54.28 22.25 -44.89
C HIS A 333 55.21 23.40 -44.55
N GLU A 334 56.34 23.14 -43.92
CA GLU A 334 57.44 24.07 -43.92
C GLU A 334 57.90 24.18 -45.38
N TRP A 335 57.60 25.31 -45.95
CA TRP A 335 58.08 25.71 -47.30
C TRP A 335 59.61 25.84 -47.20
N LYS A 336 60.34 24.76 -47.53
CA LYS A 336 61.76 24.80 -47.73
C LYS A 336 61.96 25.48 -49.09
N GLY A 337 62.51 26.69 -49.05
CA GLY A 337 62.71 27.53 -50.24
C GLY A 337 63.39 26.76 -51.38
N ARG A 338 63.26 27.29 -52.58
CA ARG A 338 63.66 26.71 -53.87
C ARG A 338 65.20 26.59 -54.08
N PHE A 339 65.94 26.94 -53.04
CA PHE A 339 67.42 26.99 -53.11
C PHE A 339 68.04 26.41 -51.84
N GLU A 340 67.84 25.13 -51.59
CA GLU A 340 68.72 24.23 -50.85
C GLU A 340 68.59 22.83 -51.43
#